data_b2b29b26c57435e41e055aabe16515c4
#
_entry.id   b2b29b26c57435e41e055aabe16515c4
#
_cell.length_a   1.000
_cell.length_b   1.000
_cell.length_c   1.000
_cell.angle_alpha   90.00
_cell.angle_beta   90.00
_cell.angle_gamma   90.00
#
_symmetry.space_group_name_H-M   'P 1'
#
loop_
_entity.id
_entity.type
_entity.pdbx_description
1 polymer ?
#
loop_
_entity_poly.entity_id
_entity_poly.type
_entity_poly.pdbx_seq_one_letter_code
_entity_poly.pdbx_strand_id
1 'polypeptide(L)'
;MLFCIVAIDRPGRLDRRKATRPMHLEYLAKHAERVRLAGPFLSEEGAPTGSMLIVEANDLAEAEALVAGDPYTKVGLFESVTVRAWNHVVGTGLSAAKP
;
A
#
# COMPACT_ATOMS: atom_id res chain seq x y z
N MET A 1 -3.35 -2.24 -15.78
CA MET A 1 -3.94 -3.34 -14.98
C MET A 1 -3.77 -3.03 -13.50
N LEU A 2 -4.76 -3.40 -12.70
CA LEU A 2 -4.73 -3.13 -11.28
C LEU A 2 -4.15 -4.30 -10.49
N PHE A 3 -3.47 -3.97 -9.40
CA PHE A 3 -2.91 -4.96 -8.48
C PHE A 3 -3.28 -4.56 -7.06
N CYS A 4 -3.62 -5.57 -6.26
CA CYS A 4 -3.90 -5.38 -4.84
C CYS A 4 -2.66 -5.78 -4.05
N ILE A 5 -2.17 -4.87 -3.24
CA ILE A 5 -1.01 -5.09 -2.37
C ILE A 5 -1.52 -5.15 -0.94
N VAL A 6 -1.19 -6.24 -0.25
CA VAL A 6 -1.51 -6.42 1.17
C VAL A 6 -0.20 -6.61 1.92
N ALA A 7 0.10 -5.68 2.81
CA ALA A 7 1.32 -5.70 3.60
C ALA A 7 0.96 -5.74 5.08
N ILE A 8 1.50 -6.72 5.79
CA ILE A 8 1.21 -6.92 7.20
C ILE A 8 2.46 -6.57 8.01
N ASP A 9 2.29 -5.71 9.00
CA ASP A 9 3.38 -5.26 9.85
C ASP A 9 3.89 -6.39 10.74
N ARG A 10 5.18 -6.35 11.05
CA ARG A 10 5.74 -7.18 12.11
C ARG A 10 5.13 -6.76 13.44
N PRO A 11 4.86 -7.71 14.35
CA PRO A 11 4.36 -7.36 15.68
C PRO A 11 5.31 -6.40 16.41
N GLY A 12 4.75 -5.47 17.16
CA GLY A 12 5.54 -4.55 17.99
C GLY A 12 6.25 -3.45 17.22
N ARG A 13 5.83 -3.15 16.00
CA ARG A 13 6.50 -2.14 15.16
C ARG A 13 5.69 -0.86 14.99
N LEU A 14 4.70 -0.62 15.85
CA LEU A 14 3.87 0.58 15.70
C LEU A 14 4.68 1.87 15.71
N ASP A 15 5.68 1.96 16.60
CA ASP A 15 6.51 3.15 16.67
C ASP A 15 7.32 3.37 15.39
N ARG A 16 7.81 2.28 14.81
CA ARG A 16 8.53 2.36 13.54
C ARG A 16 7.61 2.81 12.41
N ARG A 17 6.37 2.31 12.39
CA ARG A 17 5.39 2.75 11.41
C ARG A 17 5.11 4.24 11.53
N LYS A 18 4.89 4.72 12.74
CA LYS A 18 4.63 6.14 12.98
C LYS A 18 5.81 7.02 12.59
N ALA A 19 7.01 6.59 12.92
CA ALA A 19 8.22 7.35 12.60
C ALA A 19 8.47 7.43 11.10
N THR A 20 8.11 6.40 10.36
CA THR A 20 8.35 6.32 8.92
C THR A 20 7.21 6.90 8.09
N ARG A 21 6.05 7.09 8.69
CA ARG A 21 4.84 7.51 7.97
C ARG A 21 5.01 8.76 7.09
N PRO A 22 5.68 9.82 7.53
CA PRO A 22 5.84 10.99 6.65
C PRO A 22 6.55 10.66 5.34
N MET A 23 7.58 9.82 5.40
CA MET A 23 8.32 9.40 4.21
C MET A 23 7.47 8.50 3.31
N HIS A 24 6.66 7.62 3.92
CA HIS A 24 5.74 6.76 3.20
C HIS A 24 4.71 7.60 2.42
N LEU A 25 4.10 8.58 3.06
CA LEU A 25 3.12 9.45 2.41
C LEU A 25 3.73 10.26 1.28
N GLU A 26 4.97 10.72 1.46
CA GLU A 26 5.71 11.42 0.42
C GLU A 26 5.98 10.51 -0.79
N TYR A 27 6.33 9.27 -0.52
CA TYR A 27 6.54 8.28 -1.58
C TYR A 27 5.24 8.02 -2.36
N LEU A 28 4.11 7.85 -1.65
CA LEU A 28 2.82 7.65 -2.31
C LEU A 28 2.44 8.86 -3.15
N ALA A 29 2.71 10.07 -2.67
CA ALA A 29 2.43 11.28 -3.42
C ALA A 29 3.25 11.36 -4.72
N LYS A 30 4.51 10.92 -4.66
CA LYS A 30 5.38 10.84 -5.83
C LYS A 30 4.84 9.89 -6.90
N HIS A 31 4.10 8.87 -6.48
CA HIS A 31 3.55 7.85 -7.36
C HIS A 31 2.03 7.95 -7.47
N ALA A 32 1.50 9.16 -7.29
CA ALA A 32 0.05 9.39 -7.28
C ALA A 32 -0.66 8.89 -8.55
N GLU A 33 0.03 8.88 -9.69
CA GLU A 33 -0.55 8.37 -10.94
C GLU A 33 -0.83 6.87 -10.89
N ARG A 34 -0.07 6.14 -10.09
CA ARG A 34 -0.19 4.70 -9.99
C ARG A 34 -0.96 4.25 -8.77
N VAL A 35 -0.85 4.97 -7.66
CA VAL A 35 -1.54 4.60 -6.42
C VAL A 35 -2.97 5.08 -6.49
N ARG A 36 -3.88 4.14 -6.71
CA ARG A 36 -5.30 4.43 -6.89
C ARG A 36 -6.03 4.55 -5.55
N LEU A 37 -5.68 3.71 -4.59
CA LEU A 37 -6.18 3.73 -3.23
C LEU A 37 -5.06 3.26 -2.31
N ALA A 38 -5.02 3.77 -1.09
CA ALA A 38 -4.09 3.29 -0.07
C ALA A 38 -4.63 3.61 1.31
N GLY A 39 -4.42 2.72 2.25
CA GLY A 39 -4.82 2.95 3.62
C GLY A 39 -4.34 1.83 4.53
N PRO A 40 -4.34 2.08 5.85
CA PRO A 40 -3.90 1.08 6.80
C PRO A 40 -5.01 0.09 7.17
N PHE A 41 -4.61 -1.14 7.46
CA PHE A 41 -5.46 -2.04 8.24
C PHE A 41 -5.41 -1.60 9.69
N LEU A 42 -6.50 -1.78 10.41
CA LEU A 42 -6.61 -1.34 11.80
C LEU A 42 -6.90 -2.52 12.71
N SER A 43 -6.31 -2.48 13.91
CA SER A 43 -6.68 -3.41 14.98
C SER A 43 -8.06 -3.02 15.53
N GLU A 44 -8.59 -3.83 16.43
CA GLU A 44 -9.87 -3.51 17.10
C GLU A 44 -9.81 -2.18 17.83
N GLU A 45 -8.62 -1.80 18.33
CA GLU A 45 -8.42 -0.53 19.03
C GLU A 45 -8.18 0.63 18.08
N GLY A 46 -8.14 0.37 16.78
CA GLY A 46 -7.93 1.41 15.79
C GLY A 46 -6.47 1.74 15.46
N ALA A 47 -5.53 0.93 15.93
CA ALA A 47 -4.12 1.13 15.64
C ALA A 47 -3.76 0.50 14.28
N PRO A 48 -2.92 1.14 13.46
CA PRO A 48 -2.53 0.57 12.17
C PRO A 48 -1.64 -0.65 12.34
N THR A 49 -1.96 -1.72 11.59
CA THR A 49 -1.29 -3.01 11.67
C THR A 49 -0.79 -3.51 10.32
N GLY A 50 -0.99 -2.74 9.27
CA GLY A 50 -0.61 -3.12 7.93
C GLY A 50 -1.12 -2.10 6.95
N SER A 51 -1.00 -2.39 5.67
CA SER A 51 -1.45 -1.49 4.61
C SER A 51 -2.07 -2.28 3.46
N MET A 52 -3.07 -1.68 2.84
CA MET A 52 -3.61 -2.18 1.58
C MET A 52 -3.47 -1.08 0.54
N LEU A 53 -3.03 -1.45 -0.66
CA LEU A 53 -2.96 -0.50 -1.77
C LEU A 53 -3.57 -1.16 -3.01
N ILE A 54 -4.25 -0.35 -3.80
CA ILE A 54 -4.62 -0.72 -5.17
C ILE A 54 -3.79 0.16 -6.08
N VAL A 55 -2.99 -0.47 -6.93
CA VAL A 55 -2.06 0.27 -7.78
C VAL A 55 -2.25 -0.11 -9.25
N GLU A 56 -1.94 0.84 -10.13
CA GLU A 56 -1.93 0.63 -11.57
C GLU A 56 -0.49 0.25 -11.98
N ALA A 57 -0.32 -0.84 -12.72
CA ALA A 57 0.99 -1.24 -13.21
C ALA A 57 0.81 -2.05 -14.49
N ASN A 58 1.87 -2.13 -15.28
CA ASN A 58 1.84 -2.88 -16.55
C ASN A 58 1.88 -4.38 -16.31
N ASP A 59 2.57 -4.81 -15.25
CA ASP A 59 2.69 -6.22 -14.92
C ASP A 59 2.98 -6.40 -13.42
N LEU A 60 3.02 -7.64 -12.98
CA LEU A 60 3.26 -7.97 -11.59
C LEU A 60 4.62 -7.46 -11.10
N ALA A 61 5.66 -7.59 -11.91
CA ALA A 61 7.00 -7.15 -11.53
C ALA A 61 7.03 -5.65 -11.24
N GLU A 62 6.32 -4.85 -12.03
CA GLU A 62 6.25 -3.42 -11.82
C GLU A 62 5.50 -3.06 -10.53
N ALA A 63 4.42 -3.79 -10.23
CA ALA A 63 3.68 -3.60 -8.98
C ALA A 63 4.53 -3.99 -7.78
N GLU A 64 5.28 -5.09 -7.89
CA GLU A 64 6.20 -5.52 -6.84
C GLU A 64 7.32 -4.51 -6.61
N ALA A 65 7.84 -3.93 -7.68
CA ALA A 65 8.88 -2.90 -7.58
C ALA A 65 8.35 -1.65 -6.86
N LEU A 66 7.09 -1.30 -7.07
CA LEU A 66 6.50 -0.14 -6.43
C LEU A 66 6.45 -0.33 -4.90
N VAL A 67 6.02 -1.49 -4.42
CA VAL A 67 5.99 -1.73 -2.98
C VAL A 67 7.39 -1.91 -2.41
N ALA A 68 8.32 -2.46 -3.17
CA ALA A 68 9.71 -2.60 -2.73
C ALA A 68 10.37 -1.25 -2.47
N GLY A 69 9.98 -0.21 -3.20
CA GLY A 69 10.51 1.13 -3.02
C GLY A 69 9.89 1.93 -1.89
N ASP A 70 8.81 1.43 -1.29
CA ASP A 70 8.12 2.13 -0.21
C ASP A 70 9.03 2.21 1.03
N PRO A 71 9.16 3.39 1.66
CA PRO A 71 9.94 3.52 2.89
C PRO A 71 9.56 2.53 3.98
N TYR A 72 8.30 2.14 4.09
CA TYR A 72 7.90 1.09 5.04
C TYR A 72 8.60 -0.23 4.75
N THR A 73 8.71 -0.60 3.49
CA THR A 73 9.44 -1.82 3.10
C THR A 73 10.92 -1.69 3.41
N LYS A 74 11.48 -0.54 3.11
CA LYS A 74 12.93 -0.31 3.28
C LYS A 74 13.39 -0.36 4.73
N VAL A 75 12.53 0.03 5.68
CA VAL A 75 12.87 -0.05 7.10
C VAL A 75 12.51 -1.40 7.72
N GLY A 76 12.07 -2.34 6.92
CA GLY A 76 11.74 -3.69 7.40
C GLY A 76 10.49 -3.76 8.26
N LEU A 77 9.53 -2.87 8.02
CA LEU A 77 8.29 -2.84 8.79
C LEU A 77 7.43 -4.07 8.58
N PHE A 78 7.38 -4.58 7.35
CA PHE A 78 6.42 -5.62 6.97
C PHE A 78 6.95 -7.02 7.26
N GLU A 79 6.08 -7.84 7.85
CA GLU A 79 6.33 -9.26 8.02
C GLU A 79 6.04 -10.00 6.72
N SER A 80 4.99 -9.60 6.01
CA SER A 80 4.63 -10.20 4.74
C SER A 80 4.06 -9.16 3.80
N VAL A 81 4.28 -9.39 2.51
CA VAL A 81 3.72 -8.57 1.43
C VAL A 81 3.22 -9.52 0.36
N THR A 82 1.96 -9.37 -0.03
CA THR A 82 1.41 -10.10 -1.18
C THR A 82 0.95 -9.10 -2.22
N VAL A 83 1.19 -9.43 -3.49
CA VAL A 83 0.79 -8.60 -4.62
C VAL A 83 0.03 -9.50 -5.59
N ARG A 84 -1.19 -9.14 -5.91
CA ARG A 84 -2.05 -9.95 -6.79
C ARG A 84 -2.74 -9.06 -7.80
N ALA A 85 -2.85 -9.55 -9.03
CA ALA A 85 -3.68 -8.89 -10.04
C ALA A 85 -5.13 -8.87 -9.54
N TRP A 86 -5.79 -7.75 -9.73
CA TRP A 86 -7.15 -7.55 -9.23
C TRP A 86 -7.96 -6.77 -10.26
N ASN A 87 -9.23 -7.08 -10.35
CA ASN A 87 -10.12 -6.41 -11.29
C ASN A 87 -11.26 -5.71 -10.54
N HIS A 88 -11.44 -4.44 -10.84
CA HIS A 88 -12.52 -3.64 -10.26
C HIS A 88 -13.81 -3.95 -11.05
N VAL A 89 -14.73 -4.68 -10.45
CA VAL A 89 -15.94 -5.13 -11.13
C VAL A 89 -17.15 -4.28 -10.74
N VAL A 90 -17.27 -3.89 -9.50
CA VAL A 90 -18.43 -3.15 -9.01
C VAL A 90 -17.99 -2.12 -7.96
N GLY A 91 -18.70 -1.03 -7.88
CA GLY A 91 -18.40 0.06 -6.95
C GLY A 91 -17.75 1.24 -7.67
N THR A 92 -17.86 2.43 -7.08
CA THR A 92 -17.43 3.68 -7.69
C THR A 92 -16.13 4.25 -7.13
N GLY A 93 -15.56 3.63 -6.06
CA GLY A 93 -14.40 4.18 -5.37
C GLY A 93 -13.20 4.47 -6.25
N LEU A 94 -12.85 3.53 -7.13
CA LEU A 94 -11.71 3.72 -8.03
C LEU A 94 -12.06 4.56 -9.24
N SER A 95 -13.29 4.46 -9.70
CA SER A 95 -13.73 5.24 -10.85
C SER A 95 -13.72 6.74 -10.57
N ALA A 96 -14.06 7.13 -9.35
CA ALA A 96 -14.05 8.52 -8.94
C ALA A 96 -12.66 9.15 -8.94
N ALA A 97 -11.62 8.36 -8.87
CA ALA A 97 -10.24 8.85 -8.90
C ALA A 97 -9.77 9.22 -10.30
N LYS A 98 -10.54 8.86 -11.32
CA LYS A 98 -10.21 9.18 -12.71
C LYS A 98 -11.05 10.33 -13.21
N PRO A 99 -10.42 11.42 -13.58
CA PRO A 99 -11.13 12.52 -14.23
C PRO A 99 -11.59 12.12 -15.62
#